data_edaa9773326bd428b132804841dd53ee
#
_entry.id   edaa9773326bd428b132804841dd53ee
#
_cell.length_a   1.000
_cell.length_b   1.000
_cell.length_c   1.000
_cell.angle_alpha   90.00
_cell.angle_beta   90.00
_cell.angle_gamma   90.00
#
_symmetry.space_group_name_H-M   'P 1'
#
loop_
_entity.id
_entity.type
_entity.pdbx_description
1 polymer ?
#
loop_
_entity_poly.entity_id
_entity_poly.type
_entity_poly.pdbx_seq_one_letter_code
_entity_poly.pdbx_strand_id
1 'polypeptide(L)'
;MKKKNKRSKLKKKYRTSTLSSTDRHILEEIIRVDHAGEYGATCIYDGQLAIFGKSSKIGKIIKHMAEQEQEHIDTFEKLILSNRVRPTALLPLWKVSGFMLGVSTALMGKKAAMACTVAVESVIGNHYGQQIQELGDDQLKLKKTIKKFQKDELEHHDIGINHDAEGALGYNLLTKVITAGCKAAIVISKKI
;
A
#
# COMPACT_ATOMS: atom_id res chain seq x y z
N MET A 1 -10.74 -19.01 52.46
CA MET A 1 -9.64 -19.13 51.49
C MET A 1 -10.05 -19.12 50.01
N LYS A 2 -11.23 -18.55 49.55
CA LYS A 2 -11.69 -18.59 48.13
C LYS A 2 -11.54 -17.28 47.35
N LYS A 3 -11.12 -16.17 47.96
CA LYS A 3 -11.01 -14.84 47.27
C LYS A 3 -9.67 -14.58 46.54
N LYS A 4 -8.60 -15.29 46.86
CA LYS A 4 -7.27 -15.10 46.22
C LYS A 4 -7.17 -15.64 44.78
N ASN A 5 -7.97 -16.67 44.46
CA ASN A 5 -7.86 -17.36 43.18
C ASN A 5 -8.62 -16.64 42.00
N LYS A 6 -9.60 -15.76 42.34
CA LYS A 6 -10.36 -15.02 41.32
C LYS A 6 -9.56 -13.83 40.78
N ARG A 7 -8.73 -13.18 41.61
CA ARG A 7 -7.86 -12.06 41.19
C ARG A 7 -6.70 -12.50 40.27
N SER A 8 -6.16 -13.70 40.47
CA SER A 8 -5.08 -14.23 39.62
C SER A 8 -5.58 -14.66 38.26
N LYS A 9 -6.82 -15.21 38.15
CA LYS A 9 -7.46 -15.54 36.88
C LYS A 9 -7.90 -14.30 36.07
N LEU A 10 -8.31 -13.21 36.75
CA LEU A 10 -8.63 -11.95 36.09
C LEU A 10 -7.36 -11.26 35.55
N LYS A 11 -6.25 -11.30 36.28
CA LYS A 11 -4.96 -10.77 35.78
C LYS A 11 -4.42 -11.53 34.56
N LYS A 12 -4.75 -12.81 34.40
CA LYS A 12 -4.36 -13.62 33.25
C LYS A 12 -5.19 -13.31 31.98
N LYS A 13 -6.41 -12.75 32.14
CA LYS A 13 -7.33 -12.41 31.04
C LYS A 13 -7.03 -11.03 30.43
N TYR A 14 -6.24 -10.19 31.11
CA TYR A 14 -5.85 -8.83 30.68
C TYR A 14 -4.32 -8.67 30.51
N ARG A 15 -3.59 -9.79 30.31
CA ARG A 15 -2.25 -9.68 29.72
C ARG A 15 -2.44 -9.39 28.24
N THR A 16 -2.68 -8.13 27.89
CA THR A 16 -2.26 -7.59 26.60
C THR A 16 -0.77 -7.95 26.50
N SER A 17 -0.41 -8.81 25.57
CA SER A 17 0.99 -9.05 25.24
C SER A 17 1.54 -7.68 24.85
N THR A 18 2.31 -7.07 25.75
CA THR A 18 3.11 -5.90 25.39
C THR A 18 4.13 -6.44 24.41
N LEU A 19 3.98 -6.02 23.14
CA LEU A 19 4.97 -6.27 22.11
C LEU A 19 6.34 -5.89 22.63
N SER A 20 7.37 -6.63 22.27
CA SER A 20 8.74 -6.19 22.53
C SER A 20 8.96 -4.82 21.85
N SER A 21 9.94 -4.07 22.30
CA SER A 21 10.27 -2.79 21.66
C SER A 21 10.61 -2.95 20.18
N THR A 22 11.24 -4.06 19.81
CA THR A 22 11.60 -4.41 18.44
C THR A 22 10.36 -4.73 17.61
N ASP A 23 9.45 -5.56 18.11
CA ASP A 23 8.20 -5.90 17.40
C ASP A 23 7.31 -4.67 17.22
N ARG A 24 7.32 -3.78 18.22
CA ARG A 24 6.62 -2.50 18.15
C ARG A 24 7.16 -1.61 17.03
N HIS A 25 8.48 -1.49 16.92
CA HIS A 25 9.13 -0.69 15.87
C HIS A 25 8.81 -1.23 14.46
N ILE A 26 8.89 -2.56 14.28
CA ILE A 26 8.53 -3.22 13.02
C ILE A 26 7.07 -2.94 12.65
N LEU A 27 6.14 -3.08 13.61
CA LEU A 27 4.73 -2.80 13.40
C LEU A 27 4.49 -1.34 12.96
N GLU A 28 5.14 -0.38 13.63
CA GLU A 28 5.02 1.05 13.30
C GLU A 28 5.59 1.37 11.93
N GLU A 29 6.70 0.74 11.56
CA GLU A 29 7.32 0.87 10.24
C GLU A 29 6.40 0.34 9.15
N ILE A 30 5.88 -0.87 9.29
CA ILE A 30 4.93 -1.49 8.35
C ILE A 30 3.74 -0.56 8.13
N ILE A 31 3.03 -0.18 9.18
CA ILE A 31 1.82 0.64 9.07
C ILE A 31 2.12 2.00 8.40
N ARG A 32 3.26 2.63 8.71
CA ARG A 32 3.65 3.91 8.12
C ARG A 32 3.95 3.82 6.64
N VAL A 33 4.71 2.80 6.25
CA VAL A 33 5.15 2.61 4.88
C VAL A 33 3.97 2.22 3.99
N ASP A 34 3.14 1.30 4.46
CA ASP A 34 1.98 0.85 3.70
C ASP A 34 0.99 1.98 3.50
N HIS A 35 0.67 2.73 4.57
CA HIS A 35 -0.16 3.94 4.42
C HIS A 35 0.39 4.94 3.40
N ALA A 36 1.72 5.12 3.35
CA ALA A 36 2.34 6.02 2.38
C ALA A 36 2.29 5.45 0.94
N GLY A 37 2.41 4.14 0.79
CA GLY A 37 2.31 3.43 -0.49
C GLY A 37 0.92 3.56 -1.09
N GLU A 38 -0.11 3.18 -0.34
CA GLU A 38 -1.51 3.27 -0.75
C GLU A 38 -1.91 4.71 -1.09
N TYR A 39 -1.48 5.67 -0.27
CA TYR A 39 -1.72 7.08 -0.55
C TYR A 39 -1.07 7.53 -1.87
N GLY A 40 0.14 7.05 -2.15
CA GLY A 40 0.83 7.29 -3.42
C GLY A 40 0.10 6.66 -4.61
N ALA A 41 -0.35 5.41 -4.49
CA ALA A 41 -1.09 4.68 -5.52
C ALA A 41 -2.41 5.37 -5.86
N THR A 42 -3.19 5.75 -4.87
CA THR A 42 -4.42 6.54 -5.07
C THR A 42 -4.15 7.82 -5.85
N CYS A 43 -3.09 8.56 -5.50
CA CYS A 43 -2.72 9.78 -6.22
C CYS A 43 -2.32 9.52 -7.68
N ILE A 44 -1.66 8.38 -7.97
CA ILE A 44 -1.34 7.97 -9.35
C ILE A 44 -2.62 7.73 -10.13
N TYR A 45 -3.56 6.97 -9.60
CA TYR A 45 -4.84 6.71 -10.25
C TYR A 45 -5.67 7.98 -10.44
N ASP A 46 -5.66 8.90 -9.48
CA ASP A 46 -6.31 10.21 -9.64
C ASP A 46 -5.71 11.01 -10.80
N GLY A 47 -4.38 11.00 -10.94
CA GLY A 47 -3.69 11.61 -12.05
C GLY A 47 -4.06 10.99 -13.42
N GLN A 48 -4.14 9.67 -13.48
CA GLN A 48 -4.58 8.95 -14.68
C GLN A 48 -6.05 9.27 -15.03
N LEU A 49 -6.93 9.29 -14.02
CA LEU A 49 -8.34 9.61 -14.20
C LEU A 49 -8.58 11.06 -14.64
N ALA A 50 -7.71 11.99 -14.22
CA ALA A 50 -7.77 13.38 -14.68
C ALA A 50 -7.57 13.51 -16.21
N ILE A 51 -6.78 12.62 -16.82
CA ILE A 51 -6.53 12.62 -18.28
C ILE A 51 -7.57 11.78 -19.02
N PHE A 52 -7.83 10.56 -18.57
CA PHE A 52 -8.73 9.65 -19.31
C PHE A 52 -10.22 9.93 -19.10
N GLY A 53 -10.59 10.59 -17.99
CA GLY A 53 -11.98 10.79 -17.59
C GLY A 53 -12.63 9.50 -17.04
N LYS A 54 -13.38 9.63 -15.97
CA LYS A 54 -14.00 8.51 -15.24
C LYS A 54 -15.00 7.67 -16.06
N SER A 55 -15.57 8.24 -17.11
CA SER A 55 -16.61 7.60 -17.93
C SER A 55 -16.06 6.80 -19.13
N SER A 56 -14.80 7.00 -19.50
CA SER A 56 -14.16 6.25 -20.59
C SER A 56 -13.99 4.77 -20.22
N LYS A 57 -13.79 3.90 -21.23
CA LYS A 57 -13.57 2.45 -20.97
C LYS A 57 -12.40 2.23 -20.01
N ILE A 58 -11.27 2.89 -20.28
CA ILE A 58 -10.08 2.77 -19.42
C ILE A 58 -10.29 3.46 -18.08
N GLY A 59 -10.98 4.60 -18.05
CA GLY A 59 -11.28 5.31 -16.82
C GLY A 59 -12.15 4.50 -15.86
N LYS A 60 -13.08 3.68 -16.35
CA LYS A 60 -13.87 2.77 -15.48
C LYS A 60 -13.00 1.72 -14.83
N ILE A 61 -11.99 1.20 -15.52
CA ILE A 61 -11.05 0.22 -15.01
C ILE A 61 -10.15 0.85 -13.93
N ILE A 62 -9.56 2.01 -14.24
CA ILE A 62 -8.73 2.74 -13.30
C ILE A 62 -9.54 3.17 -12.06
N LYS A 63 -10.79 3.59 -12.26
CA LYS A 63 -11.68 3.95 -11.16
C LYS A 63 -11.95 2.77 -10.24
N HIS A 64 -12.13 1.57 -10.77
CA HIS A 64 -12.32 0.36 -9.96
C HIS A 64 -11.10 0.08 -9.08
N MET A 65 -9.87 0.13 -9.65
CA MET A 65 -8.64 -0.01 -8.87
C MET A 65 -8.51 1.11 -7.82
N ALA A 66 -8.76 2.36 -8.19
CA ALA A 66 -8.73 3.49 -7.25
C ALA A 66 -9.73 3.35 -6.08
N GLU A 67 -10.90 2.74 -6.30
CA GLU A 67 -11.87 2.45 -5.24
C GLU A 67 -11.36 1.39 -4.27
N GLN A 68 -10.62 0.38 -4.74
CA GLN A 68 -9.97 -0.62 -3.88
C GLN A 68 -8.83 0.02 -3.07
N GLU A 69 -7.99 0.87 -3.70
CA GLU A 69 -6.96 1.63 -2.98
C GLU A 69 -7.54 2.50 -1.86
N GLN A 70 -8.71 3.09 -2.08
CA GLN A 70 -9.37 3.87 -1.03
C GLN A 70 -9.72 3.00 0.18
N GLU A 71 -10.16 1.75 -0.02
CA GLU A 71 -10.38 0.81 1.09
C GLU A 71 -9.07 0.47 1.83
N HIS A 72 -7.96 0.35 1.10
CA HIS A 72 -6.64 0.11 1.67
C HIS A 72 -6.22 1.30 2.55
N ILE A 73 -6.29 2.54 2.03
CA ILE A 73 -5.98 3.76 2.80
C ILE A 73 -6.85 3.83 4.06
N ASP A 74 -8.17 3.70 3.93
CA ASP A 74 -9.11 3.78 5.07
C ASP A 74 -8.75 2.77 6.16
N THR A 75 -8.22 1.62 5.76
CA THR A 75 -7.78 0.58 6.69
C THR A 75 -6.48 0.97 7.39
N PHE A 76 -5.48 1.46 6.63
CA PHE A 76 -4.22 1.90 7.23
C PHE A 76 -4.38 3.16 8.06
N GLU A 77 -5.27 4.09 7.74
CA GLU A 77 -5.62 5.23 8.60
C GLU A 77 -6.16 4.78 9.96
N LYS A 78 -7.07 3.79 9.97
CA LYS A 78 -7.56 3.20 11.23
C LYS A 78 -6.43 2.53 12.02
N LEU A 79 -5.50 1.86 11.33
CA LEU A 79 -4.32 1.25 11.97
C LEU A 79 -3.37 2.30 12.54
N ILE A 80 -3.11 3.40 11.83
CA ILE A 80 -2.35 4.56 12.31
C ILE A 80 -2.92 5.09 13.60
N LEU A 81 -4.24 5.37 13.62
CA LEU A 81 -4.92 5.91 14.80
C LEU A 81 -4.92 4.92 15.97
N SER A 82 -5.28 3.65 15.73
CA SER A 82 -5.41 2.64 16.78
C SER A 82 -4.07 2.25 17.40
N ASN A 83 -3.00 2.26 16.62
CA ASN A 83 -1.65 1.94 17.08
C ASN A 83 -0.83 3.18 17.45
N ARG A 84 -1.39 4.40 17.30
CA ARG A 84 -0.69 5.68 17.55
C ARG A 84 0.61 5.79 16.75
N VAL A 85 0.58 5.33 15.51
CA VAL A 85 1.72 5.43 14.59
C VAL A 85 1.75 6.85 14.00
N ARG A 86 2.94 7.40 13.83
CA ARG A 86 3.12 8.66 13.11
C ARG A 86 3.16 8.38 11.61
N PRO A 87 2.28 8.98 10.78
CA PRO A 87 2.41 8.93 9.33
C PRO A 87 3.74 9.55 8.87
N THR A 88 4.19 9.20 7.68
CA THR A 88 5.35 9.88 7.11
C THR A 88 5.08 11.37 6.89
N ALA A 89 6.07 12.21 7.18
CA ALA A 89 6.00 13.64 6.91
C ALA A 89 6.02 13.97 5.40
N LEU A 90 6.32 12.96 4.56
CA LEU A 90 6.45 13.11 3.11
C LEU A 90 5.14 12.94 2.34
N LEU A 91 3.99 12.75 3.01
CA LEU A 91 2.69 12.63 2.32
C LEU A 91 2.42 13.75 1.30
N PRO A 92 2.71 15.05 1.59
CA PRO A 92 2.53 16.09 0.58
C PRO A 92 3.41 15.91 -0.66
N LEU A 93 4.62 15.38 -0.50
CA LEU A 93 5.51 15.05 -1.62
C LEU A 93 4.96 13.87 -2.42
N TRP A 94 4.51 12.82 -1.74
CA TRP A 94 3.92 11.65 -2.41
C TRP A 94 2.63 11.99 -3.14
N LYS A 95 1.82 12.93 -2.61
CA LYS A 95 0.65 13.44 -3.29
C LYS A 95 0.99 14.06 -4.64
N VAL A 96 1.93 14.99 -4.64
CA VAL A 96 2.30 15.72 -5.86
C VAL A 96 3.00 14.79 -6.86
N SER A 97 3.99 14.02 -6.41
CA SER A 97 4.74 13.12 -7.28
C SER A 97 3.89 11.98 -7.84
N GLY A 98 3.03 11.37 -7.03
CA GLY A 98 2.10 10.33 -7.49
C GLY A 98 1.11 10.86 -8.52
N PHE A 99 0.46 11.98 -8.24
CA PHE A 99 -0.47 12.61 -9.19
C PHE A 99 0.23 12.96 -10.52
N MET A 100 1.42 13.58 -10.45
CA MET A 100 2.18 13.94 -11.66
C MET A 100 2.65 12.71 -12.43
N LEU A 101 3.02 11.63 -11.76
CA LEU A 101 3.37 10.36 -12.40
C LEU A 101 2.15 9.78 -13.14
N GLY A 102 0.97 9.79 -12.49
CA GLY A 102 -0.29 9.36 -13.10
C GLY A 102 -0.64 10.18 -14.34
N VAL A 103 -0.60 11.52 -14.24
CA VAL A 103 -0.82 12.43 -15.38
C VAL A 103 0.17 12.17 -16.50
N SER A 104 1.47 12.11 -16.20
CA SER A 104 2.51 11.95 -17.21
C SER A 104 2.38 10.63 -17.98
N THR A 105 2.15 9.53 -17.27
CA THR A 105 1.98 8.22 -17.91
C THR A 105 0.67 8.12 -18.70
N ALA A 106 -0.40 8.76 -18.25
CA ALA A 106 -1.65 8.83 -18.98
C ALA A 106 -1.55 9.68 -20.27
N LEU A 107 -0.78 10.78 -20.23
CA LEU A 107 -0.48 11.59 -21.44
C LEU A 107 0.35 10.81 -22.47
N MET A 108 1.20 9.87 -22.03
CA MET A 108 1.91 8.96 -22.93
C MET A 108 0.98 7.89 -23.54
N GLY A 109 -0.24 7.78 -23.04
CA GLY A 109 -1.27 6.90 -23.56
C GLY A 109 -1.60 5.73 -22.64
N LYS A 110 -2.68 5.01 -22.99
CA LYS A 110 -3.23 3.91 -22.17
C LYS A 110 -2.20 2.87 -21.78
N LYS A 111 -1.36 2.41 -22.70
CA LYS A 111 -0.36 1.38 -22.45
C LYS A 111 0.67 1.84 -21.43
N ALA A 112 1.12 3.09 -21.49
CA ALA A 112 2.08 3.65 -20.55
C ALA A 112 1.46 3.83 -19.14
N ALA A 113 0.18 4.23 -19.06
CA ALA A 113 -0.53 4.27 -17.79
C ALA A 113 -0.64 2.87 -17.16
N MET A 114 -0.96 1.84 -17.96
CA MET A 114 -0.98 0.46 -17.47
C MET A 114 0.40 -0.07 -17.12
N ALA A 115 1.46 0.32 -17.83
CA ALA A 115 2.84 0.00 -17.46
C ALA A 115 3.25 0.65 -16.13
N CYS A 116 2.74 1.84 -15.82
CA CYS A 116 2.89 2.46 -14.52
C CYS A 116 2.21 1.64 -13.43
N THR A 117 0.96 1.24 -13.62
CA THR A 117 0.23 0.34 -12.72
C THR A 117 1.05 -0.93 -12.47
N VAL A 118 1.44 -1.66 -13.53
CA VAL A 118 2.26 -2.88 -13.41
C VAL A 118 3.53 -2.67 -12.56
N ALA A 119 4.25 -1.58 -12.78
CA ALA A 119 5.48 -1.30 -12.06
C ALA A 119 5.24 -0.99 -10.57
N VAL A 120 4.22 -0.22 -10.25
CA VAL A 120 3.85 0.16 -8.87
C VAL A 120 3.37 -1.07 -8.11
N GLU A 121 2.39 -1.80 -8.66
CA GLU A 121 1.78 -2.94 -7.97
C GLU A 121 2.73 -4.11 -7.82
N SER A 122 3.67 -4.29 -8.76
CA SER A 122 4.77 -5.25 -8.57
C SER A 122 5.62 -4.93 -7.34
N VAL A 123 5.89 -3.65 -7.07
CA VAL A 123 6.69 -3.26 -5.91
C VAL A 123 5.89 -3.42 -4.62
N ILE A 124 4.65 -2.97 -4.58
CA ILE A 124 3.78 -3.03 -3.39
C ILE A 124 3.48 -4.49 -3.06
N GLY A 125 3.05 -5.30 -4.03
CA GLY A 125 2.75 -6.73 -3.84
C GLY A 125 3.95 -7.54 -3.34
N ASN A 126 5.17 -7.24 -3.85
CA ASN A 126 6.40 -7.86 -3.35
C ASN A 126 6.72 -7.39 -1.91
N HIS A 127 6.51 -6.12 -1.60
CA HIS A 127 6.72 -5.56 -0.28
C HIS A 127 5.78 -6.21 0.75
N TYR A 128 4.50 -6.34 0.42
CA TYR A 128 3.53 -7.07 1.23
C TYR A 128 3.92 -8.54 1.44
N GLY A 129 4.45 -9.20 0.41
CA GLY A 129 4.97 -10.57 0.52
C GLY A 129 6.09 -10.72 1.54
N GLN A 130 7.00 -9.74 1.62
CA GLN A 130 8.07 -9.71 2.63
C GLN A 130 7.50 -9.49 4.04
N GLN A 131 6.62 -8.51 4.21
CA GLN A 131 5.99 -8.22 5.50
C GLN A 131 5.19 -9.40 6.07
N ILE A 132 4.50 -10.17 5.20
CA ILE A 132 3.79 -11.39 5.62
C ILE A 132 4.73 -12.41 6.24
N GLN A 133 5.99 -12.46 5.80
CA GLN A 133 7.00 -13.36 6.36
C GLN A 133 7.60 -12.80 7.66
N GLU A 134 7.73 -11.49 7.77
CA GLU A 134 8.29 -10.79 8.94
C GLU A 134 7.32 -10.75 10.12
N LEU A 135 6.00 -10.68 9.85
CA LEU A 135 4.97 -10.60 10.88
C LEU A 135 4.80 -11.92 11.63
N GLY A 136 4.92 -11.86 12.96
CA GLY A 136 4.70 -12.98 13.87
C GLY A 136 3.22 -13.35 14.07
N ASP A 137 2.99 -14.41 14.82
CA ASP A 137 1.64 -14.92 15.13
C ASP A 137 0.84 -13.99 16.05
N ASP A 138 1.48 -13.10 16.77
CA ASP A 138 0.85 -12.07 17.59
C ASP A 138 0.22 -10.94 16.76
N GLN A 139 0.59 -10.82 15.48
CA GLN A 139 0.09 -9.84 14.50
C GLN A 139 -0.86 -10.45 13.45
N LEU A 140 -1.57 -11.52 13.77
CA LEU A 140 -2.43 -12.26 12.84
C LEU A 140 -3.47 -11.39 12.13
N LYS A 141 -4.01 -10.35 12.79
CA LYS A 141 -4.98 -9.45 12.14
C LYS A 141 -4.33 -8.64 11.03
N LEU A 142 -3.19 -8.00 11.31
CA LEU A 142 -2.45 -7.23 10.32
C LEU A 142 -1.99 -8.13 9.17
N LYS A 143 -1.42 -9.28 9.50
CA LYS A 143 -0.99 -10.28 8.51
C LYS A 143 -2.12 -10.71 7.56
N LYS A 144 -3.34 -10.90 8.08
CA LYS A 144 -4.52 -11.21 7.24
C LYS A 144 -4.92 -10.04 6.35
N THR A 145 -4.86 -8.81 6.87
CA THR A 145 -5.16 -7.59 6.12
C THR A 145 -4.17 -7.43 4.96
N ILE A 146 -2.87 -7.48 5.24
CA ILE A 146 -1.83 -7.36 4.22
C ILE A 146 -1.94 -8.48 3.17
N LYS A 147 -2.31 -9.70 3.59
CA LYS A 147 -2.52 -10.81 2.67
C LYS A 147 -3.71 -10.61 1.73
N LYS A 148 -4.78 -9.95 2.21
CA LYS A 148 -5.91 -9.55 1.35
C LYS A 148 -5.43 -8.50 0.34
N PHE A 149 -4.81 -7.45 0.82
CA PHE A 149 -4.33 -6.35 -0.03
C PHE A 149 -3.30 -6.83 -1.06
N GLN A 150 -2.35 -7.67 -0.67
CA GLN A 150 -1.41 -8.28 -1.62
C GLN A 150 -2.14 -8.97 -2.79
N LYS A 151 -3.27 -9.62 -2.54
CA LYS A 151 -4.06 -10.24 -3.59
C LYS A 151 -4.69 -9.20 -4.51
N ASP A 152 -5.18 -8.11 -3.94
CA ASP A 152 -5.77 -7.01 -4.69
C ASP A 152 -4.70 -6.33 -5.57
N GLU A 153 -3.46 -6.13 -5.06
CA GLU A 153 -2.33 -5.61 -5.85
C GLU A 153 -1.92 -6.51 -7.02
N LEU A 154 -1.93 -7.83 -6.79
CA LEU A 154 -1.67 -8.78 -7.87
C LEU A 154 -2.77 -8.73 -8.94
N GLU A 155 -4.02 -8.51 -8.56
CA GLU A 155 -5.13 -8.29 -9.49
C GLU A 155 -4.94 -6.98 -10.29
N HIS A 156 -4.54 -5.88 -9.65
CA HIS A 156 -4.24 -4.62 -10.33
C HIS A 156 -3.07 -4.78 -11.32
N HIS A 157 -2.02 -5.48 -10.93
CA HIS A 157 -0.92 -5.83 -11.81
C HIS A 157 -1.42 -6.57 -13.05
N ASP A 158 -2.21 -7.62 -12.87
CA ASP A 158 -2.73 -8.44 -13.96
C ASP A 158 -3.70 -7.65 -14.86
N ILE A 159 -4.50 -6.75 -14.30
CA ILE A 159 -5.29 -5.79 -15.08
C ILE A 159 -4.37 -4.96 -15.98
N GLY A 160 -3.27 -4.45 -15.45
CA GLY A 160 -2.28 -3.71 -16.24
C GLY A 160 -1.74 -4.50 -17.41
N ILE A 161 -1.30 -5.74 -17.16
CA ILE A 161 -0.80 -6.67 -18.20
C ILE A 161 -1.89 -6.93 -19.26
N ASN A 162 -3.10 -7.29 -18.83
CA ASN A 162 -4.22 -7.59 -19.71
C ASN A 162 -4.68 -6.37 -20.57
N HIS A 163 -4.24 -5.18 -20.20
CA HIS A 163 -4.51 -3.95 -20.95
C HIS A 163 -3.29 -3.45 -21.77
N ASP A 164 -2.42 -4.40 -22.15
CA ASP A 164 -1.30 -4.20 -23.07
C ASP A 164 -0.23 -3.23 -22.51
N ALA A 165 0.05 -3.33 -21.21
CA ALA A 165 1.11 -2.55 -20.56
C ALA A 165 2.47 -2.77 -21.25
N GLU A 166 2.79 -4.02 -21.60
CA GLU A 166 4.06 -4.41 -22.24
C GLU A 166 4.23 -3.80 -23.63
N GLY A 167 3.12 -3.43 -24.31
CA GLY A 167 3.13 -2.71 -25.56
C GLY A 167 3.39 -1.20 -25.43
N ALA A 168 3.70 -0.68 -24.23
CA ALA A 168 4.07 0.72 -24.04
C ALA A 168 5.44 1.02 -24.67
N LEU A 169 5.56 2.18 -25.32
CA LEU A 169 6.84 2.63 -25.86
C LEU A 169 7.87 2.76 -24.71
N GLY A 170 8.97 2.06 -24.81
CA GLY A 170 10.02 2.07 -23.80
C GLY A 170 9.64 1.37 -22.49
N TYR A 171 8.71 0.40 -22.52
CA TYR A 171 8.19 -0.33 -21.35
C TYR A 171 9.26 -0.70 -20.32
N ASN A 172 10.36 -1.33 -20.76
CA ASN A 172 11.42 -1.76 -19.87
C ASN A 172 12.13 -0.61 -19.14
N LEU A 173 12.30 0.53 -19.81
CA LEU A 173 12.90 1.72 -19.19
C LEU A 173 11.91 2.38 -18.24
N LEU A 174 10.69 2.58 -18.69
CA LEU A 174 9.61 3.20 -17.92
C LEU A 174 9.37 2.44 -16.61
N THR A 175 9.16 1.13 -16.69
CA THR A 175 8.91 0.29 -15.51
C THR A 175 10.11 0.24 -14.58
N LYS A 176 11.36 0.18 -15.08
CA LYS A 176 12.56 0.24 -14.26
C LYS A 176 12.67 1.56 -13.48
N VAL A 177 12.42 2.69 -14.13
CA VAL A 177 12.47 4.03 -13.49
C VAL A 177 11.41 4.13 -12.40
N ILE A 178 10.17 3.74 -12.70
CA ILE A 178 9.06 3.77 -11.73
C ILE A 178 9.36 2.83 -10.55
N THR A 179 9.77 1.60 -10.81
CA THR A 179 10.16 0.63 -9.78
C THR A 179 11.26 1.19 -8.85
N ALA A 180 12.29 1.82 -9.42
CA ALA A 180 13.36 2.43 -8.63
C ALA A 180 12.83 3.58 -7.75
N GLY A 181 11.95 4.42 -8.30
CA GLY A 181 11.28 5.49 -7.56
C GLY A 181 10.43 4.98 -6.40
N CYS A 182 9.59 3.94 -6.63
CA CYS A 182 8.78 3.32 -5.59
C CYS A 182 9.64 2.70 -4.47
N LYS A 183 10.70 1.97 -4.82
CA LYS A 183 11.64 1.42 -3.83
C LYS A 183 12.32 2.51 -3.00
N ALA A 184 12.72 3.61 -3.63
CA ALA A 184 13.28 4.75 -2.92
C ALA A 184 12.25 5.38 -1.96
N ALA A 185 11.00 5.55 -2.41
CA ALA A 185 9.91 6.07 -1.60
C ALA A 185 9.66 5.19 -0.35
N ILE A 186 9.64 3.86 -0.50
CA ILE A 186 9.53 2.90 0.61
C ILE A 186 10.67 3.12 1.62
N VAL A 187 11.93 3.13 1.15
CA VAL A 187 13.11 3.27 2.03
C VAL A 187 13.09 4.59 2.80
N ILE A 188 12.67 5.68 2.16
CA ILE A 188 12.61 7.00 2.80
C ILE A 188 11.43 7.05 3.79
N SER A 189 10.27 6.54 3.43
CA SER A 189 9.08 6.53 4.30
C SER A 189 9.25 5.70 5.57
N LYS A 190 10.17 4.72 5.58
CA LYS A 190 10.54 3.97 6.80
C LYS A 190 11.14 4.88 7.88
N LYS A 191 11.85 5.93 7.48
CA LYS A 191 12.68 6.75 8.38
C LYS A 191 12.04 8.07 8.81
N ILE A 192 11.06 8.57 8.05
CA ILE A 192 10.56 9.95 8.24
C ILE A 192 9.04 9.93 8.50
#